data_2ef1e4eb0e341fc0162cd543c543ad66
#
_entry.id   2ef1e4eb0e341fc0162cd543c543ad66
#
_cell.length_a   1.000
_cell.length_b   1.000
_cell.length_c   1.000
_cell.angle_alpha   90.00
_cell.angle_beta   90.00
_cell.angle_gamma   90.00
#
_symmetry.space_group_name_H-M   'P 1'
#
loop_
_entity.id
_entity.type
_entity.pdbx_description
1 polymer ?
#
loop_
_entity_poly.entity_id
_entity_poly.type
_entity_poly.pdbx_seq_one_letter_code
_entity_poly.pdbx_strand_id
1 'polypeptide(L)'
;MNAPSRGCSIRQESDDDSEMRNAAAIAGLLVITSPLCLLRAQTPAAESRTVWDGVYTEDQAKRGEPIYRKECAACHGDMLTGGESAPPLTGGAFLANWNGLTMGDLFDRIRKTMPQSAPGRLTRQQNADILAFMLSVNKFPAGKTELYRQLEMLKEIRFEATKPAPRK
;
A
#
# COMPACT_ATOMS: atom_id res chain seq x y z
N MET A 1 -28.67 -29.93 34.41
CA MET A 1 -27.61 -30.96 34.67
C MET A 1 -26.31 -30.28 34.35
N ASN A 2 -25.80 -29.69 35.34
CA ASN A 2 -24.57 -29.86 36.08
C ASN A 2 -23.25 -29.65 35.26
N ALA A 3 -22.60 -28.54 35.59
CA ALA A 3 -21.17 -28.33 35.47
C ALA A 3 -20.32 -29.36 36.22
N PRO A 4 -18.97 -29.45 36.06
CA PRO A 4 -18.19 -28.66 37.00
C PRO A 4 -16.89 -28.03 36.43
N SER A 5 -16.53 -26.95 37.07
CA SER A 5 -15.30 -26.24 37.21
C SER A 5 -14.12 -27.11 37.76
N ARG A 6 -12.90 -26.88 37.30
CA ARG A 6 -11.62 -27.08 38.03
C ARG A 6 -10.67 -25.98 37.52
N GLY A 7 -10.16 -25.07 38.27
CA GLY A 7 -9.58 -24.97 39.57
C GLY A 7 -8.15 -25.52 39.55
N CYS A 8 -7.11 -24.71 39.33
CA CYS A 8 -5.72 -25.03 39.64
C CYS A 8 -5.02 -23.71 39.95
N SER A 9 -4.88 -23.48 41.12
CA SER A 9 -4.02 -23.56 42.26
C SER A 9 -2.66 -22.93 42.01
N ILE A 10 -2.50 -21.84 42.70
CA ILE A 10 -1.28 -21.10 42.97
C ILE A 10 -0.46 -21.93 43.92
N ARG A 11 0.81 -22.11 43.63
CA ARG A 11 1.78 -22.59 44.62
C ARG A 11 2.88 -21.56 44.80
N GLN A 12 2.81 -20.95 45.95
CA GLN A 12 3.77 -20.08 46.58
C GLN A 12 4.63 -20.97 47.50
N GLU A 13 5.91 -20.87 47.42
CA GLU A 13 6.87 -21.38 48.42
C GLU A 13 8.07 -20.42 48.34
N SER A 14 8.17 -19.57 49.20
CA SER A 14 8.74 -19.29 50.53
C SER A 14 10.19 -19.69 50.70
N ASP A 15 10.97 -18.66 50.86
CA ASP A 15 12.08 -18.44 51.80
C ASP A 15 13.11 -19.55 52.03
N ASP A 16 14.36 -19.21 51.86
CA ASP A 16 15.35 -19.50 52.89
C ASP A 16 16.49 -18.48 52.89
N ASP A 17 16.64 -17.87 54.05
CA ASP A 17 17.75 -17.06 54.47
C ASP A 17 18.94 -17.92 54.85
N SER A 18 20.11 -17.49 54.53
CA SER A 18 21.33 -17.63 55.39
C SER A 18 22.50 -16.94 54.72
N GLU A 19 22.80 -15.80 55.13
CA GLU A 19 23.72 -15.38 56.16
C GLU A 19 25.19 -15.80 55.97
N MET A 20 25.96 -14.80 56.04
CA MET A 20 27.30 -14.61 56.62
C MET A 20 28.53 -14.51 55.70
N ARG A 21 28.97 -13.28 55.63
CA ARG A 21 30.30 -12.77 56.13
C ARG A 21 31.57 -13.21 55.40
N ASN A 22 32.19 -12.30 54.81
CA ASN A 22 33.46 -11.65 55.11
C ASN A 22 34.33 -11.27 53.94
N ALA A 23 34.87 -10.11 54.13
CA ALA A 23 36.22 -9.63 53.81
C ALA A 23 36.54 -9.14 52.40
N ALA A 24 36.63 -7.86 52.39
CA ALA A 24 37.59 -7.00 51.70
C ALA A 24 38.56 -7.61 50.69
N ALA A 25 38.44 -7.18 49.45
CA ALA A 25 39.58 -6.91 48.59
C ALA A 25 39.21 -5.79 47.61
N ILE A 26 39.82 -4.67 47.80
CA ILE A 26 39.82 -3.51 46.95
C ILE A 26 40.63 -3.89 45.69
N ALA A 27 40.00 -4.16 44.59
CA ALA A 27 40.63 -4.15 43.27
C ALA A 27 39.86 -3.18 42.40
N GLY A 28 40.52 -2.07 42.10
CA GLY A 28 39.98 -1.02 41.21
C GLY A 28 39.70 -1.61 39.82
N LEU A 29 38.42 -1.72 39.48
CA LEU A 29 38.01 -2.03 38.13
C LEU A 29 37.65 -0.69 37.41
N LEU A 30 38.60 -0.25 36.62
CA LEU A 30 38.39 0.81 35.64
C LEU A 30 37.24 0.37 34.72
N VAL A 31 36.05 0.87 35.00
CA VAL A 31 34.91 0.75 34.06
C VAL A 31 35.20 1.64 32.91
N ILE A 32 35.77 1.08 31.85
CA ILE A 32 35.83 1.74 30.56
C ILE A 32 34.38 1.73 30.01
N THR A 33 33.65 2.80 30.27
CA THR A 33 32.37 3.06 29.63
C THR A 33 32.64 3.42 28.18
N SER A 34 32.76 2.40 27.32
CA SER A 34 32.71 2.60 25.87
C SER A 34 31.31 3.14 25.52
N PRO A 35 31.21 4.35 24.94
CA PRO A 35 29.96 4.75 24.35
C PRO A 35 29.71 3.84 23.14
N LEU A 36 28.87 2.83 23.31
CA LEU A 36 28.34 2.05 22.22
C LEU A 36 27.51 3.02 21.37
N CYS A 37 28.17 3.64 20.40
CA CYS A 37 27.56 4.48 19.40
C CYS A 37 26.60 3.57 18.61
N LEU A 38 25.33 3.52 19.03
CA LEU A 38 24.26 2.90 18.27
C LEU A 38 24.17 3.65 16.93
N LEU A 39 24.93 3.20 15.94
CA LEU A 39 24.66 3.53 14.54
C LEU A 39 23.25 3.01 14.25
N ARG A 40 22.28 3.88 14.50
CA ARG A 40 20.92 3.66 14.02
C ARG A 40 21.02 3.66 12.50
N ALA A 41 21.08 2.48 11.89
CA ALA A 41 20.93 2.32 10.47
C ALA A 41 19.56 2.95 10.11
N GLN A 42 19.61 4.17 9.59
CA GLN A 42 18.44 4.78 8.97
C GLN A 42 18.17 3.94 7.73
N THR A 43 17.23 3.02 7.83
CA THR A 43 16.64 2.39 6.66
C THR A 43 16.18 3.53 5.77
N PRO A 44 16.71 3.69 4.54
CA PRO A 44 16.20 4.71 3.64
C PRO A 44 14.70 4.49 3.54
N ALA A 45 13.91 5.51 3.85
CA ALA A 45 12.48 5.47 3.63
C ALA A 45 12.28 5.05 2.18
N ALA A 46 11.60 3.92 1.96
CA ALA A 46 11.31 3.45 0.62
C ALA A 46 10.69 4.61 -0.14
N GLU A 47 11.39 5.12 -1.17
CA GLU A 47 10.91 6.24 -1.95
C GLU A 47 9.55 5.87 -2.51
N SER A 48 8.51 6.59 -2.10
CA SER A 48 7.15 6.33 -2.56
C SER A 48 7.09 6.56 -4.06
N ARG A 49 6.78 5.51 -4.81
CA ARG A 49 6.57 5.59 -6.26
C ARG A 49 5.32 6.42 -6.54
N THR A 50 5.33 7.12 -7.65
CA THR A 50 4.18 7.87 -8.14
C THR A 50 3.73 7.35 -9.49
N VAL A 51 2.57 7.77 -9.96
CA VAL A 51 2.09 7.47 -11.32
C VAL A 51 2.99 8.04 -12.42
N TRP A 52 3.92 8.93 -12.09
CA TRP A 52 4.92 9.50 -13.00
C TRP A 52 6.17 8.65 -13.18
N ASP A 53 6.32 7.58 -12.41
CA ASP A 53 7.52 6.73 -12.42
C ASP A 53 7.39 5.52 -13.37
N GLY A 54 6.51 5.61 -14.37
CA GLY A 54 6.33 4.54 -15.36
C GLY A 54 5.86 3.23 -14.74
N VAL A 55 4.74 3.28 -14.05
CA VAL A 55 4.21 2.18 -13.23
C VAL A 55 3.39 1.14 -13.99
N TYR A 56 3.19 1.32 -15.29
CA TYR A 56 2.48 0.39 -16.18
C TYR A 56 3.23 0.26 -17.51
N THR A 57 2.90 -0.73 -18.33
CA THR A 57 3.43 -0.88 -19.70
C THR A 57 2.40 -0.51 -20.76
N GLU A 58 2.87 -0.08 -21.94
CA GLU A 58 1.97 0.20 -23.07
C GLU A 58 1.15 -1.03 -23.46
N ASP A 59 1.74 -2.23 -23.43
CA ASP A 59 1.04 -3.45 -23.76
C ASP A 59 -0.05 -3.78 -22.74
N GLN A 60 0.19 -3.47 -21.47
CA GLN A 60 -0.86 -3.58 -20.46
C GLN A 60 -2.01 -2.61 -20.71
N ALA A 61 -1.73 -1.36 -21.09
CA ALA A 61 -2.76 -0.39 -21.45
C ALA A 61 -3.56 -0.82 -22.68
N LYS A 62 -2.89 -1.38 -23.69
CA LYS A 62 -3.55 -1.95 -24.90
C LYS A 62 -4.49 -3.11 -24.55
N ARG A 63 -4.14 -3.96 -23.59
CA ARG A 63 -5.05 -5.02 -23.10
C ARG A 63 -6.23 -4.46 -22.33
N GLY A 64 -6.03 -3.36 -21.61
CA GLY A 64 -7.08 -2.69 -20.83
C GLY A 64 -8.14 -1.99 -21.68
N GLU A 65 -7.77 -1.44 -22.83
CA GLU A 65 -8.67 -0.69 -23.71
C GLU A 65 -9.93 -1.49 -24.11
N PRO A 66 -9.86 -2.68 -24.69
CA PRO A 66 -11.04 -3.45 -25.08
C PRO A 66 -11.91 -3.85 -23.89
N ILE A 67 -11.30 -4.09 -22.74
CA ILE A 67 -12.03 -4.38 -21.50
C ILE A 67 -12.80 -3.13 -21.06
N TYR A 68 -12.14 -1.96 -21.05
CA TYR A 68 -12.78 -0.68 -20.74
C TYR A 68 -13.96 -0.39 -21.66
N ARG A 69 -13.78 -0.53 -22.97
CA ARG A 69 -14.84 -0.29 -23.96
C ARG A 69 -16.07 -1.16 -23.71
N LYS A 70 -15.86 -2.42 -23.36
CA LYS A 70 -16.92 -3.37 -23.06
C LYS A 70 -17.64 -3.09 -21.74
N GLU A 71 -16.90 -2.78 -20.70
CA GLU A 71 -17.39 -2.82 -19.32
C GLU A 71 -17.71 -1.44 -18.72
N CYS A 72 -17.12 -0.36 -19.28
CA CYS A 72 -17.12 0.96 -18.66
C CYS A 72 -17.64 2.07 -19.57
N ALA A 73 -17.37 1.98 -20.87
CA ALA A 73 -17.61 3.05 -21.83
C ALA A 73 -19.08 3.45 -21.97
N ALA A 74 -20.01 2.51 -21.77
CA ALA A 74 -21.45 2.81 -21.85
C ALA A 74 -21.88 3.93 -20.88
N CYS A 75 -21.20 4.07 -19.73
CA CYS A 75 -21.49 5.10 -18.74
C CYS A 75 -20.43 6.21 -18.74
N HIS A 76 -19.13 5.85 -18.84
CA HIS A 76 -18.03 6.79 -18.73
C HIS A 76 -17.56 7.39 -20.08
N GLY A 77 -18.20 6.99 -21.19
CA GLY A 77 -17.85 7.42 -22.55
C GLY A 77 -16.60 6.72 -23.08
N ASP A 78 -16.50 6.58 -24.41
CA ASP A 78 -15.36 5.94 -25.09
C ASP A 78 -14.02 6.66 -24.83
N MET A 79 -14.08 7.97 -24.65
CA MET A 79 -12.94 8.85 -24.40
C MET A 79 -12.73 9.17 -22.91
N LEU A 80 -13.36 8.41 -22.01
CA LEU A 80 -13.30 8.62 -20.56
C LEU A 80 -13.82 9.98 -20.08
N THR A 81 -14.55 10.70 -20.90
CA THR A 81 -15.02 12.07 -20.63
C THR A 81 -16.21 12.13 -19.70
N GLY A 82 -16.75 10.97 -19.32
CA GLY A 82 -17.99 10.89 -18.55
C GLY A 82 -19.23 11.20 -19.40
N GLY A 83 -20.35 11.35 -18.73
CA GLY A 83 -21.64 11.64 -19.31
C GLY A 83 -22.68 11.92 -18.23
N GLU A 84 -23.96 11.90 -18.58
CA GLU A 84 -25.05 12.10 -17.61
C GLU A 84 -25.09 11.03 -16.53
N SER A 85 -24.63 9.80 -16.83
CA SER A 85 -24.72 8.63 -15.94
C SER A 85 -23.50 8.43 -15.05
N ALA A 86 -22.33 8.99 -15.42
CA ALA A 86 -21.09 8.74 -14.70
C ALA A 86 -20.08 9.89 -14.86
N PRO A 87 -19.25 10.13 -13.83
CA PRO A 87 -18.24 11.19 -13.88
C PRO A 87 -17.14 10.85 -14.90
N PRO A 88 -16.36 11.86 -15.34
CA PRO A 88 -15.20 11.65 -16.17
C PRO A 88 -14.12 10.84 -15.44
N LEU A 89 -13.38 10.03 -16.20
CA LEU A 89 -12.20 9.27 -15.74
C LEU A 89 -10.91 9.84 -16.34
N THR A 90 -10.98 11.07 -16.88
CA THR A 90 -9.86 11.83 -17.43
C THR A 90 -10.05 13.32 -17.16
N GLY A 91 -8.95 14.08 -17.33
CA GLY A 91 -8.96 15.54 -17.20
C GLY A 91 -8.93 16.04 -15.76
N GLY A 92 -9.06 17.38 -15.63
CA GLY A 92 -8.79 18.06 -14.37
C GLY A 92 -9.63 17.60 -13.17
N ALA A 93 -10.91 17.33 -13.37
CA ALA A 93 -11.79 16.86 -12.29
C ALA A 93 -11.36 15.47 -11.77
N PHE A 94 -11.06 14.54 -12.68
CA PHE A 94 -10.57 13.21 -12.30
C PHE A 94 -9.23 13.31 -11.58
N LEU A 95 -8.28 14.05 -12.15
CA LEU A 95 -6.96 14.22 -11.58
C LEU A 95 -7.01 14.86 -10.19
N ALA A 96 -7.84 15.87 -10.00
CA ALA A 96 -8.00 16.53 -8.69
C ALA A 96 -8.61 15.61 -7.64
N ASN A 97 -9.62 14.81 -8.01
CA ASN A 97 -10.28 13.89 -7.08
C ASN A 97 -9.35 12.76 -6.57
N TRP A 98 -8.36 12.37 -7.36
CA TRP A 98 -7.44 11.29 -7.00
C TRP A 98 -6.08 11.78 -6.52
N ASN A 99 -5.79 13.06 -6.64
CA ASN A 99 -4.53 13.64 -6.21
C ASN A 99 -4.26 13.39 -4.72
N GLY A 100 -3.09 12.86 -4.41
CA GLY A 100 -2.67 12.54 -3.04
C GLY A 100 -3.16 11.20 -2.50
N LEU A 101 -4.08 10.52 -3.20
CA LEU A 101 -4.48 9.15 -2.90
C LEU A 101 -3.51 8.13 -3.50
N THR A 102 -3.77 6.85 -3.36
CA THR A 102 -2.94 5.79 -3.93
C THR A 102 -3.62 5.11 -5.13
N MET A 103 -2.81 4.47 -5.98
CA MET A 103 -3.36 3.57 -7.02
C MET A 103 -4.16 2.42 -6.40
N GLY A 104 -3.82 2.03 -5.16
CA GLY A 104 -4.58 1.04 -4.40
C GLY A 104 -6.00 1.50 -4.07
N ASP A 105 -6.18 2.78 -3.73
CA ASP A 105 -7.50 3.34 -3.43
C ASP A 105 -8.38 3.36 -4.69
N LEU A 106 -7.83 3.77 -5.82
CA LEU A 106 -8.53 3.76 -7.10
C LEU A 106 -8.87 2.33 -7.56
N PHE A 107 -7.91 1.41 -7.45
CA PHE A 107 -8.12 0.00 -7.75
C PHE A 107 -9.22 -0.63 -6.91
N ASP A 108 -9.20 -0.39 -5.61
CA ASP A 108 -10.18 -0.95 -4.68
C ASP A 108 -11.58 -0.38 -4.92
N ARG A 109 -11.65 0.92 -5.23
CA ARG A 109 -12.89 1.58 -5.65
C ARG A 109 -13.49 0.91 -6.88
N ILE A 110 -12.71 0.77 -7.97
CA ILE A 110 -13.19 0.14 -9.20
C ILE A 110 -13.61 -1.30 -8.92
N ARG A 111 -12.78 -2.07 -8.28
CA ARG A 111 -13.01 -3.50 -8.00
C ARG A 111 -14.28 -3.74 -7.19
N LYS A 112 -14.60 -2.88 -6.23
CA LYS A 112 -15.74 -3.06 -5.33
C LYS A 112 -17.05 -2.49 -5.87
N THR A 113 -16.98 -1.48 -6.74
CA THR A 113 -18.17 -0.72 -7.11
C THR A 113 -18.47 -0.71 -8.60
N MET A 114 -17.53 -1.18 -9.46
CA MET A 114 -17.67 -1.14 -10.91
C MET A 114 -17.51 -2.52 -11.56
N PRO A 115 -18.16 -2.74 -12.72
CA PRO A 115 -19.25 -1.94 -13.26
C PRO A 115 -20.48 -1.99 -12.33
N GLN A 116 -21.25 -0.91 -12.24
CA GLN A 116 -22.39 -0.83 -11.30
C GLN A 116 -23.44 -1.94 -11.52
N SER A 117 -23.59 -2.44 -12.75
CA SER A 117 -24.50 -3.55 -13.08
C SER A 117 -24.04 -4.89 -12.50
N ALA A 118 -22.75 -5.06 -12.20
CA ALA A 118 -22.18 -6.29 -11.65
C ALA A 118 -20.84 -6.00 -10.93
N PRO A 119 -20.88 -5.38 -9.73
CA PRO A 119 -19.67 -5.05 -8.98
C PRO A 119 -18.83 -6.30 -8.66
N GLY A 120 -17.53 -6.19 -8.82
CA GLY A 120 -16.60 -7.27 -8.48
C GLY A 120 -16.48 -8.39 -9.52
N ARG A 121 -17.19 -8.33 -10.65
CA ARG A 121 -17.12 -9.38 -11.69
C ARG A 121 -15.79 -9.45 -12.44
N LEU A 122 -15.03 -8.35 -12.46
CA LEU A 122 -13.76 -8.28 -13.14
C LEU A 122 -12.65 -8.90 -12.28
N THR A 123 -11.76 -9.64 -12.92
CA THR A 123 -10.58 -10.18 -12.24
C THR A 123 -9.64 -9.06 -11.82
N ARG A 124 -8.73 -9.34 -10.88
CA ARG A 124 -7.71 -8.37 -10.47
C ARG A 124 -6.82 -7.93 -11.64
N GLN A 125 -6.50 -8.85 -12.57
CA GLN A 125 -5.73 -8.53 -13.76
C GLN A 125 -6.49 -7.57 -14.68
N GLN A 126 -7.76 -7.84 -14.95
CA GLN A 126 -8.59 -6.97 -15.78
C GLN A 126 -8.72 -5.55 -15.20
N ASN A 127 -8.88 -5.45 -13.86
CA ASN A 127 -8.89 -4.14 -13.20
C ASN A 127 -7.55 -3.41 -13.32
N ALA A 128 -6.42 -4.12 -13.21
CA ALA A 128 -5.09 -3.53 -13.39
C ALA A 128 -4.85 -3.07 -14.84
N ASP A 129 -5.30 -3.86 -15.81
CA ASP A 129 -5.19 -3.53 -17.24
C ASP A 129 -6.06 -2.31 -17.59
N ILE A 130 -7.29 -2.21 -17.06
CA ILE A 130 -8.15 -1.02 -17.19
C ILE A 130 -7.46 0.21 -16.58
N LEU A 131 -6.87 0.09 -15.40
CA LEU A 131 -6.15 1.20 -14.77
C LEU A 131 -4.95 1.65 -15.60
N ALA A 132 -4.20 0.72 -16.19
CA ALA A 132 -3.11 1.04 -17.10
C ALA A 132 -3.61 1.83 -18.32
N PHE A 133 -4.75 1.42 -18.89
CA PHE A 133 -5.41 2.18 -19.98
C PHE A 133 -5.83 3.58 -19.50
N MET A 134 -6.45 3.72 -18.33
CA MET A 134 -6.82 5.02 -17.78
C MET A 134 -5.61 5.93 -17.57
N LEU A 135 -4.50 5.39 -17.07
CA LEU A 135 -3.24 6.14 -16.93
C LEU A 135 -2.70 6.63 -18.28
N SER A 136 -2.75 5.79 -19.32
CA SER A 136 -2.28 6.14 -20.66
C SER A 136 -3.11 7.28 -21.28
N VAL A 137 -4.44 7.24 -21.13
CA VAL A 137 -5.35 8.30 -21.60
C VAL A 137 -5.08 9.61 -20.84
N ASN A 138 -4.79 9.54 -19.56
CA ASN A 138 -4.41 10.69 -18.73
C ASN A 138 -2.95 11.14 -18.93
N LYS A 139 -2.22 10.57 -19.91
CA LYS A 139 -0.86 10.97 -20.31
C LYS A 139 0.21 10.77 -19.26
N PHE A 140 0.00 9.85 -18.31
CA PHE A 140 1.07 9.38 -17.46
C PHE A 140 2.07 8.51 -18.26
N PRO A 141 3.37 8.54 -17.95
CA PRO A 141 4.36 7.81 -18.72
C PRO A 141 4.23 6.31 -18.51
N ALA A 142 4.36 5.55 -19.60
CA ALA A 142 4.55 4.12 -19.52
C ALA A 142 5.98 3.79 -19.10
N GLY A 143 6.16 2.64 -18.49
CA GLY A 143 7.43 2.09 -18.05
C GLY A 143 7.69 0.70 -18.60
N LYS A 144 8.59 -0.04 -17.93
CA LYS A 144 9.01 -1.39 -18.31
C LYS A 144 8.34 -2.50 -17.49
N THR A 145 7.63 -2.14 -16.43
CA THR A 145 7.00 -3.07 -15.50
C THR A 145 5.48 -2.85 -15.53
N GLU A 146 4.72 -3.93 -15.59
CA GLU A 146 3.27 -3.86 -15.52
C GLU A 146 2.79 -3.32 -14.16
N LEU A 147 1.68 -2.61 -14.18
CA LEU A 147 0.97 -2.21 -12.98
C LEU A 147 0.54 -3.46 -12.20
N TYR A 148 0.83 -3.45 -10.94
CA TYR A 148 0.50 -4.57 -10.05
C TYR A 148 -1.01 -4.84 -9.97
N ARG A 149 -1.36 -6.08 -9.67
CA ARG A 149 -2.75 -6.51 -9.40
C ARG A 149 -3.01 -6.80 -7.91
N GLN A 150 -1.97 -6.69 -7.09
CA GLN A 150 -2.03 -6.84 -5.64
C GLN A 150 -2.27 -5.47 -5.01
N LEU A 151 -3.28 -5.38 -4.15
CA LEU A 151 -3.70 -4.13 -3.52
C LEU A 151 -2.57 -3.48 -2.70
N GLU A 152 -1.81 -4.30 -2.00
CA GLU A 152 -0.71 -3.87 -1.14
C GLU A 152 0.37 -3.15 -1.94
N MET A 153 0.74 -3.70 -3.10
CA MET A 153 1.73 -3.10 -3.99
C MET A 153 1.22 -1.80 -4.66
N LEU A 154 -0.09 -1.75 -4.92
CA LEU A 154 -0.72 -0.55 -5.50
C LEU A 154 -0.84 0.59 -4.48
N LYS A 155 -0.94 0.29 -3.20
CA LYS A 155 -0.92 1.30 -2.13
C LYS A 155 0.42 2.03 -1.98
N GLU A 156 1.51 1.42 -2.45
CA GLU A 156 2.83 2.04 -2.48
C GLU A 156 3.02 3.04 -3.64
N ILE A 157 2.02 3.16 -4.53
CA ILE A 157 2.05 4.06 -5.69
C ILE A 157 1.10 5.23 -5.43
N ARG A 158 1.65 6.43 -5.28
CA ARG A 158 0.86 7.65 -5.10
C ARG A 158 0.32 8.17 -6.42
N PHE A 159 -0.93 8.59 -6.41
CA PHE A 159 -1.53 9.31 -7.53
C PHE A 159 -1.25 10.80 -7.36
N GLU A 160 -0.37 11.34 -8.19
CA GLU A 160 -0.01 12.75 -8.22
C GLU A 160 -0.54 13.38 -9.52
N ALA A 161 -1.46 14.36 -9.39
CA ALA A 161 -2.07 15.03 -10.55
C ALA A 161 -1.05 15.80 -11.40
N THR A 162 0.01 16.31 -10.78
CA THR A 162 1.11 17.02 -11.44
C THR A 162 2.41 16.27 -11.25
N LYS A 163 3.28 16.34 -12.26
CA LYS A 163 4.60 15.72 -12.15
C LYS A 163 5.40 16.36 -11.03
N PRO A 164 5.85 15.60 -10.04
CA PRO A 164 6.67 16.14 -8.95
C PRO A 164 8.00 16.67 -9.47
N ALA A 165 8.59 17.62 -8.74
CA ALA A 165 9.92 18.10 -9.05
C ALA A 165 10.94 16.94 -9.00
N PRO A 166 12.02 16.99 -9.80
CA PRO A 166 13.07 15.97 -9.73
C PRO A 166 13.60 15.85 -8.29
N ARG A 167 13.63 14.64 -7.79
CA ARG A 167 14.26 14.34 -6.50
C ARG A 167 15.77 14.56 -6.64
N LYS A 168 16.36 15.37 -5.75
CA LYS A 168 17.80 15.63 -5.69
C LYS A 168 18.51 14.48 -4.99
#